data_aa696aed41b405b0f3c636f4249390b4
#
_entry.id   aa696aed41b405b0f3c636f4249390b4
#
_cell.length_a   1.000
_cell.length_b   1.000
_cell.length_c   1.000
_cell.angle_alpha   90.00
_cell.angle_beta   90.00
_cell.angle_gamma   90.00
#
_symmetry.space_group_name_H-M   'P 1'
#
loop_
_entity.id
_entity.type
_entity.pdbx_description
1 polymer ?
#
loop_
_entity_poly.entity_id
_entity_poly.type
_entity_poly.pdbx_seq_one_letter_code
_entity_poly.pdbx_strand_id
1 'polypeptide(L)'
;MKKNYIFIILFTFFSIIGSKLFTFALSFHVLKITGSVQAFSNIMIIYSLIFILGSTSIGYYIDKINKKSFIISMQCISILSIISIFLIPNSLNQLLYIYIIVIILTVTDMAVSLTFNSGLLSLVSERFIDQTVSYRNVIQNVLQIGAPILGGIVYAYFDIKTFMIIMFVTELISLIIVLNIAFNKVLAKKVYEEVKDTFFNSYKVVFKFLKSNKDIFLILLSGSIINFMFGFVTVGIPGSFVTIFNMNSKQLGIIETGFPLAGILFGLIYPKLKNKGTLVANMQVAMIILAVGILILCIPFITDFYKLSILVIYFISIFIIGSGVVLSNVPINIYVQKNVPEQIKGKYLALSQTMSQVMMPFGILVAGILFDFNSVFYIISFSITAILCFILAYLYTFIKKHDGVI
;
A
#
# COMPACT_ATOMS: atom_id res chain seq x y z
N MET A 1 -18.95 -10.67 -23.70
CA MET A 1 -18.06 -11.16 -22.65
C MET A 1 -16.57 -11.13 -23.02
N LYS A 2 -16.14 -11.59 -24.21
CA LYS A 2 -14.73 -11.48 -24.65
C LYS A 2 -14.25 -10.01 -24.78
N LYS A 3 -15.14 -9.09 -25.19
CA LYS A 3 -14.85 -7.65 -25.24
C LYS A 3 -14.66 -7.03 -23.83
N ASN A 4 -15.44 -7.46 -22.83
CA ASN A 4 -15.33 -6.93 -21.48
C ASN A 4 -13.96 -7.21 -20.83
N TYR A 5 -13.36 -8.38 -21.11
CA TYR A 5 -12.04 -8.75 -20.63
C TYR A 5 -10.98 -7.71 -21.03
N ILE A 6 -10.94 -7.30 -22.30
CA ILE A 6 -9.99 -6.29 -22.79
C ILE A 6 -10.29 -4.93 -22.15
N PHE A 7 -11.56 -4.53 -22.09
CA PHE A 7 -11.94 -3.27 -21.46
C PHE A 7 -11.57 -3.20 -19.98
N ILE A 8 -11.68 -4.29 -19.23
CA ILE A 8 -11.27 -4.33 -17.81
C ILE A 8 -9.75 -4.17 -17.66
N ILE A 9 -8.97 -4.80 -18.53
CA ILE A 9 -7.50 -4.66 -18.52
C ILE A 9 -7.11 -3.22 -18.84
N LEU A 10 -7.67 -2.63 -19.90
CA LEU A 10 -7.41 -1.23 -20.28
C LEU A 10 -7.85 -0.27 -19.18
N PHE A 11 -9.04 -0.48 -18.61
CA PHE A 11 -9.51 0.30 -17.46
C PHE A 11 -8.52 0.25 -16.30
N THR A 12 -8.08 -0.97 -15.92
CA THR A 12 -7.13 -1.15 -14.83
C THR A 12 -5.82 -0.40 -15.09
N PHE A 13 -5.33 -0.42 -16.33
CA PHE A 13 -4.11 0.28 -16.69
C PHE A 13 -4.27 1.80 -16.58
N PHE A 14 -5.29 2.38 -17.24
CA PHE A 14 -5.46 3.83 -17.26
C PHE A 14 -5.84 4.40 -15.89
N SER A 15 -6.71 3.75 -15.14
CA SER A 15 -7.10 4.20 -13.80
C SER A 15 -5.90 4.17 -12.83
N ILE A 16 -5.09 3.11 -12.85
CA ILE A 16 -3.98 2.99 -11.91
C ILE A 16 -2.81 3.91 -12.28
N ILE A 17 -2.46 4.02 -13.57
CA ILE A 17 -1.31 4.85 -13.95
C ILE A 17 -1.54 6.32 -13.63
N GLY A 18 -2.73 6.86 -13.91
CA GLY A 18 -3.09 8.24 -13.60
C GLY A 18 -3.02 8.51 -12.10
N SER A 19 -3.71 7.69 -11.32
CA SER A 19 -3.75 7.81 -9.85
C SER A 19 -2.36 7.68 -9.21
N LYS A 20 -1.54 6.71 -9.63
CA LYS A 20 -0.20 6.51 -9.07
C LYS A 20 0.78 7.62 -9.43
N LEU A 21 0.77 8.08 -10.67
CA LEU A 21 1.61 9.22 -11.09
C LEU A 21 1.22 10.49 -10.34
N PHE A 22 -0.07 10.77 -10.23
CA PHE A 22 -0.57 11.94 -9.50
C PHE A 22 -0.25 11.87 -8.01
N THR A 23 -0.45 10.72 -7.38
CA THR A 23 -0.13 10.51 -5.95
C THR A 23 1.35 10.77 -5.68
N PHE A 24 2.26 10.24 -6.49
CA PHE A 24 3.69 10.49 -6.36
C PHE A 24 4.00 11.98 -6.51
N ALA A 25 3.50 12.58 -7.60
CA ALA A 25 3.78 13.99 -7.91
C ALA A 25 3.23 14.93 -6.84
N LEU A 26 2.01 14.69 -6.35
CA LEU A 26 1.36 15.51 -5.34
C LEU A 26 2.09 15.43 -4.00
N SER A 27 2.45 14.21 -3.58
CA SER A 27 3.20 13.98 -2.34
C SER A 27 4.55 14.67 -2.37
N PHE A 28 5.30 14.51 -3.47
CA PHE A 28 6.57 15.21 -3.67
C PHE A 28 6.40 16.72 -3.74
N HIS A 29 5.35 17.19 -4.44
CA HIS A 29 5.06 18.62 -4.58
C HIS A 29 4.79 19.27 -3.23
N VAL A 30 3.93 18.69 -2.40
CA VAL A 30 3.63 19.18 -1.05
C VAL A 30 4.90 19.23 -0.20
N LEU A 31 5.70 18.18 -0.21
CA LEU A 31 6.97 18.16 0.52
C LEU A 31 7.93 19.26 0.05
N LYS A 32 8.00 19.49 -1.27
CA LYS A 32 8.87 20.51 -1.87
C LYS A 32 8.43 21.95 -1.57
N ILE A 33 7.12 22.25 -1.67
CA ILE A 33 6.62 23.63 -1.49
C ILE A 33 6.53 24.04 -0.02
N THR A 34 6.25 23.08 0.87
CA THR A 34 6.09 23.36 2.31
C THR A 34 7.39 23.20 3.09
N GLY A 35 8.32 22.36 2.60
CA GLY A 35 9.47 21.91 3.39
C GLY A 35 9.09 21.08 4.62
N SER A 36 7.79 20.81 4.83
CA SER A 36 7.25 20.13 6.01
C SER A 36 6.99 18.66 5.73
N VAL A 37 7.66 17.81 6.49
CA VAL A 37 7.43 16.36 6.48
C VAL A 37 6.08 16.01 7.08
N GLN A 38 5.59 16.82 8.02
CA GLN A 38 4.25 16.65 8.58
C GLN A 38 3.17 16.91 7.52
N ALA A 39 3.31 17.93 6.67
CA ALA A 39 2.37 18.17 5.59
C ALA A 39 2.31 16.99 4.59
N PHE A 40 3.45 16.41 4.27
CA PHE A 40 3.55 15.19 3.48
C PHE A 40 2.90 13.99 4.20
N SER A 41 3.21 13.79 5.48
CA SER A 41 2.68 12.68 6.26
C SER A 41 1.16 12.73 6.42
N ASN A 42 0.57 13.93 6.49
CA ASN A 42 -0.89 14.09 6.52
C ASN A 42 -1.56 13.49 5.27
N ILE A 43 -0.95 13.62 4.09
CA ILE A 43 -1.45 12.97 2.86
C ILE A 43 -1.41 11.45 3.02
N MET A 44 -0.32 10.89 3.54
CA MET A 44 -0.19 9.44 3.75
C MET A 44 -1.17 8.91 4.80
N ILE A 45 -1.44 9.69 5.85
CA ILE A 45 -2.45 9.38 6.86
C ILE A 45 -3.84 9.33 6.22
N ILE A 46 -4.17 10.31 5.38
CA ILE A 46 -5.46 10.35 4.67
C ILE A 46 -5.63 9.07 3.83
N TYR A 47 -4.64 8.68 3.03
CA TYR A 47 -4.70 7.44 2.26
C TYR A 47 -4.95 6.22 3.14
N SER A 48 -4.19 6.09 4.23
CA SER A 48 -4.28 4.95 5.14
C SER A 48 -5.61 4.88 5.87
N LEU A 49 -6.09 6.00 6.42
CA LEU A 49 -7.36 6.06 7.15
C LEU A 49 -8.55 5.78 6.25
N ILE A 50 -8.59 6.36 5.06
CA ILE A 50 -9.67 6.11 4.11
C ILE A 50 -9.70 4.65 3.72
N PHE A 51 -8.53 4.02 3.48
CA PHE A 51 -8.47 2.60 3.16
C PHE A 51 -9.03 1.72 4.29
N ILE A 52 -8.66 2.02 5.54
CA ILE A 52 -9.11 1.25 6.71
C ILE A 52 -10.61 1.42 6.95
N LEU A 53 -11.09 2.66 7.03
CA LEU A 53 -12.47 2.97 7.39
C LEU A 53 -13.43 2.76 6.22
N GLY A 54 -13.01 3.11 5.02
CA GLY A 54 -13.84 3.10 3.83
C GLY A 54 -14.04 1.71 3.25
N SER A 55 -13.05 0.81 3.33
CA SER A 55 -13.15 -0.53 2.75
C SER A 55 -14.35 -1.32 3.29
N THR A 56 -14.59 -1.25 4.59
CA THR A 56 -15.71 -1.93 5.25
C THR A 56 -17.05 -1.27 4.90
N SER A 57 -17.11 0.06 4.97
CA SER A 57 -18.34 0.82 4.74
C SER A 57 -18.80 0.75 3.29
N ILE A 58 -17.87 0.99 2.35
CA ILE A 58 -18.16 0.95 0.91
C ILE A 58 -18.50 -0.48 0.49
N GLY A 59 -17.80 -1.50 1.00
CA GLY A 59 -18.08 -2.90 0.72
C GLY A 59 -19.54 -3.29 1.01
N TYR A 60 -20.10 -2.83 2.12
CA TYR A 60 -21.51 -3.08 2.48
C TYR A 60 -22.51 -2.44 1.49
N TYR A 61 -22.22 -1.24 0.99
CA TYR A 61 -23.12 -0.55 0.06
C TYR A 61 -23.02 -1.08 -1.37
N ILE A 62 -21.84 -1.50 -1.83
CA ILE A 62 -21.59 -1.97 -3.19
C ILE A 62 -22.53 -3.11 -3.59
N ASP A 63 -22.88 -3.95 -2.64
CA ASP A 63 -23.73 -5.12 -2.90
C ASP A 63 -25.20 -4.75 -3.13
N LYS A 64 -25.62 -3.58 -2.68
CA LYS A 64 -27.02 -3.11 -2.75
C LYS A 64 -27.29 -2.20 -3.95
N ILE A 65 -26.27 -1.74 -4.66
CA ILE A 65 -26.38 -0.70 -5.71
C ILE A 65 -26.03 -1.23 -7.09
N ASN A 66 -26.46 -0.48 -8.10
CA ASN A 66 -26.05 -0.77 -9.47
C ASN A 66 -24.58 -0.44 -9.65
N LYS A 67 -23.74 -1.48 -9.75
CA LYS A 67 -22.29 -1.36 -9.82
C LYS A 67 -21.82 -0.46 -10.96
N LYS A 68 -22.44 -0.54 -12.15
CA LYS A 68 -22.06 0.31 -13.30
C LYS A 68 -22.31 1.78 -13.03
N SER A 69 -23.53 2.12 -12.58
CA SER A 69 -23.89 3.52 -12.27
C SER A 69 -23.01 4.07 -11.15
N PHE A 70 -22.68 3.25 -10.16
CA PHE A 70 -21.83 3.67 -9.05
C PHE A 70 -20.41 3.98 -9.49
N ILE A 71 -19.79 3.12 -10.33
CA ILE A 71 -18.45 3.39 -10.88
C ILE A 71 -18.45 4.68 -11.69
N ILE A 72 -19.46 4.87 -12.56
CA ILE A 72 -19.60 6.10 -13.37
C ILE A 72 -19.70 7.33 -12.46
N SER A 73 -20.55 7.27 -11.42
CA SER A 73 -20.71 8.39 -10.49
C SER A 73 -19.40 8.72 -9.77
N MET A 74 -18.67 7.70 -9.29
CA MET A 74 -17.37 7.90 -8.62
C MET A 74 -16.33 8.50 -9.57
N GLN A 75 -16.26 8.05 -10.82
CA GLN A 75 -15.36 8.64 -11.81
C GLN A 75 -15.75 10.07 -12.20
N CYS A 76 -17.04 10.39 -12.30
CA CYS A 76 -17.49 11.78 -12.50
C CYS A 76 -17.06 12.68 -11.33
N ILE A 77 -17.19 12.20 -10.08
CA ILE A 77 -16.75 12.94 -8.90
C ILE A 77 -15.22 13.14 -8.93
N SER A 78 -14.44 12.12 -9.30
CA SER A 78 -12.99 12.21 -9.46
C SER A 78 -12.62 13.28 -10.49
N ILE A 79 -13.21 13.23 -11.68
CA ILE A 79 -12.99 14.19 -12.77
C ILE A 79 -13.34 15.63 -12.33
N LEU A 80 -14.51 15.83 -11.71
CA LEU A 80 -14.92 17.15 -11.21
C LEU A 80 -13.96 17.68 -10.14
N SER A 81 -13.46 16.81 -9.26
CA SER A 81 -12.47 17.18 -8.24
C SER A 81 -11.15 17.62 -8.87
N ILE A 82 -10.70 16.95 -9.94
CA ILE A 82 -9.47 17.34 -10.65
C ILE A 82 -9.69 18.70 -11.35
N ILE A 83 -10.83 18.90 -12.01
CA ILE A 83 -11.16 20.19 -12.65
C ILE A 83 -11.17 21.31 -11.61
N SER A 84 -11.71 21.06 -10.42
CA SER A 84 -11.78 22.08 -9.37
C SER A 84 -10.40 22.59 -8.95
N ILE A 85 -9.33 21.79 -9.06
CA ILE A 85 -7.95 22.21 -8.76
C ILE A 85 -7.50 23.34 -9.71
N PHE A 86 -7.90 23.27 -10.99
CA PHE A 86 -7.53 24.32 -11.96
C PHE A 86 -8.19 25.66 -11.72
N LEU A 87 -9.30 25.68 -10.97
CA LEU A 87 -10.09 26.87 -10.72
C LEU A 87 -9.67 27.64 -9.46
N ILE A 88 -8.71 27.11 -8.68
CA ILE A 88 -8.37 27.71 -7.40
C ILE A 88 -7.23 28.71 -7.55
N PRO A 89 -7.42 29.92 -6.98
CA PRO A 89 -6.35 30.89 -6.86
C PRO A 89 -5.25 30.38 -5.92
N ASN A 90 -4.01 30.78 -6.16
CA ASN A 90 -2.89 30.57 -5.24
C ASN A 90 -3.15 31.37 -3.95
N SER A 91 -3.92 30.81 -3.02
CA SER A 91 -4.32 31.43 -1.76
C SER A 91 -3.73 30.72 -0.55
N LEU A 92 -3.76 31.39 0.61
CA LEU A 92 -3.26 30.89 1.91
C LEU A 92 -3.81 29.52 2.32
N ASN A 93 -4.93 29.07 1.77
CA ASN A 93 -5.58 27.80 2.10
C ASN A 93 -5.28 26.67 1.10
N GLN A 94 -4.27 26.80 0.24
CA GLN A 94 -3.96 25.81 -0.80
C GLN A 94 -3.73 24.40 -0.24
N LEU A 95 -3.07 24.28 0.91
CA LEU A 95 -2.76 23.00 1.53
C LEU A 95 -4.02 22.25 2.04
N LEU A 96 -4.93 22.99 2.72
CA LEU A 96 -6.21 22.41 3.16
C LEU A 96 -7.03 21.89 1.99
N TYR A 97 -7.02 22.63 0.91
CA TYR A 97 -7.73 22.25 -0.31
C TYR A 97 -7.13 21.01 -0.96
N ILE A 98 -5.81 20.90 -1.01
CA ILE A 98 -5.11 19.69 -1.46
C ILE A 98 -5.57 18.49 -0.63
N TYR A 99 -5.65 18.60 0.71
CA TYR A 99 -6.12 17.50 1.56
C TYR A 99 -7.56 17.11 1.26
N ILE A 100 -8.46 18.04 1.05
CA ILE A 100 -9.87 17.75 0.68
C ILE A 100 -9.92 16.97 -0.63
N ILE A 101 -9.15 17.37 -1.64
CA ILE A 101 -9.09 16.68 -2.93
C ILE A 101 -8.49 15.28 -2.76
N VAL A 102 -7.43 15.13 -1.98
CA VAL A 102 -6.84 13.81 -1.69
C VAL A 102 -7.88 12.89 -1.05
N ILE A 103 -8.70 13.40 -0.13
CA ILE A 103 -9.79 12.63 0.48
C ILE A 103 -10.77 12.15 -0.60
N ILE A 104 -11.25 13.07 -1.44
CA ILE A 104 -12.24 12.75 -2.48
C ILE A 104 -11.67 11.72 -3.48
N LEU A 105 -10.47 11.97 -4.00
CA LEU A 105 -9.83 11.08 -4.97
C LEU A 105 -9.56 9.69 -4.37
N THR A 106 -9.10 9.62 -3.12
CA THR A 106 -8.83 8.34 -2.45
C THR A 106 -10.13 7.55 -2.23
N VAL A 107 -11.22 8.21 -1.82
CA VAL A 107 -12.53 7.57 -1.66
C VAL A 107 -13.05 7.06 -2.99
N THR A 108 -12.97 7.86 -4.06
CA THR A 108 -13.44 7.47 -5.39
C THR A 108 -12.62 6.31 -5.96
N ASP A 109 -11.31 6.34 -5.87
CA ASP A 109 -10.41 5.27 -6.33
C ASP A 109 -10.70 3.95 -5.60
N MET A 110 -10.84 4.01 -4.27
CA MET A 110 -11.16 2.84 -3.47
C MET A 110 -12.55 2.28 -3.81
N ALA A 111 -13.56 3.14 -3.94
CA ALA A 111 -14.92 2.76 -4.28
C ALA A 111 -14.97 2.04 -5.64
N VAL A 112 -14.29 2.59 -6.64
CA VAL A 112 -14.17 2.00 -7.98
C VAL A 112 -13.46 0.65 -7.92
N SER A 113 -12.31 0.57 -7.24
CA SER A 113 -11.53 -0.67 -7.11
C SER A 113 -12.32 -1.80 -6.44
N LEU A 114 -12.99 -1.51 -5.32
CA LEU A 114 -13.82 -2.49 -4.60
C LEU A 114 -15.00 -2.95 -5.43
N THR A 115 -15.65 -2.02 -6.16
CA THR A 115 -16.79 -2.33 -7.02
C THR A 115 -16.40 -3.23 -8.19
N PHE A 116 -15.26 -2.99 -8.82
CA PHE A 116 -14.73 -3.88 -9.85
C PHE A 116 -14.39 -5.25 -9.31
N ASN A 117 -13.75 -5.33 -8.14
CA ASN A 117 -13.40 -6.61 -7.52
C ASN A 117 -14.63 -7.45 -7.18
N SER A 118 -15.65 -6.81 -6.58
CA SER A 118 -16.92 -7.49 -6.23
C SER A 118 -17.77 -7.85 -7.45
N GLY A 119 -17.61 -7.13 -8.56
CA GLY A 119 -18.37 -7.33 -9.80
C GLY A 119 -17.71 -8.26 -10.83
N LEU A 120 -16.52 -8.76 -10.58
CA LEU A 120 -15.72 -9.44 -11.60
C LEU A 120 -16.43 -10.64 -12.22
N LEU A 121 -17.12 -11.46 -11.43
CA LEU A 121 -17.93 -12.60 -11.88
C LEU A 121 -19.09 -12.21 -12.80
N SER A 122 -19.64 -11.01 -12.64
CA SER A 122 -20.72 -10.49 -13.49
C SER A 122 -20.23 -9.83 -14.78
N LEU A 123 -18.92 -9.53 -14.84
CA LEU A 123 -18.29 -8.79 -15.93
C LEU A 123 -17.63 -9.70 -16.97
N VAL A 124 -17.07 -10.82 -16.53
CA VAL A 124 -16.28 -11.75 -17.35
C VAL A 124 -16.89 -13.15 -17.25
N SER A 125 -16.80 -13.96 -18.30
CA SER A 125 -17.15 -15.38 -18.19
C SER A 125 -16.12 -16.10 -17.32
N GLU A 126 -16.54 -17.17 -16.62
CA GLU A 126 -15.70 -17.99 -15.73
C GLU A 126 -14.35 -18.36 -16.37
N ARG A 127 -14.37 -18.71 -17.66
CA ARG A 127 -13.18 -19.06 -18.45
C ARG A 127 -12.09 -17.96 -18.44
N PHE A 128 -12.45 -16.69 -18.30
CA PHE A 128 -11.49 -15.56 -18.36
C PHE A 128 -11.22 -14.92 -17.01
N ILE A 129 -11.77 -15.41 -15.90
CA ILE A 129 -11.59 -14.85 -14.57
C ILE A 129 -10.13 -14.90 -14.14
N ASP A 130 -9.51 -16.09 -14.18
CA ASP A 130 -8.12 -16.28 -13.76
C ASP A 130 -7.16 -15.42 -14.58
N GLN A 131 -7.37 -15.33 -15.89
CA GLN A 131 -6.58 -14.47 -16.76
C GLN A 131 -6.78 -12.99 -16.41
N THR A 132 -8.02 -12.55 -16.17
CA THR A 132 -8.33 -11.16 -15.82
C THR A 132 -7.66 -10.78 -14.50
N VAL A 133 -7.76 -11.61 -13.48
CA VAL A 133 -7.13 -11.38 -12.17
C VAL A 133 -5.61 -11.34 -12.33
N SER A 134 -5.02 -12.30 -13.03
CA SER A 134 -3.58 -12.36 -13.29
C SER A 134 -3.07 -11.10 -13.98
N TYR A 135 -3.68 -10.69 -15.10
CA TYR A 135 -3.22 -9.50 -15.82
C TYR A 135 -3.43 -8.21 -15.03
N ARG A 136 -4.52 -8.09 -14.27
CA ARG A 136 -4.70 -6.95 -13.37
C ARG A 136 -3.59 -6.87 -12.32
N ASN A 137 -3.23 -8.00 -11.71
CA ASN A 137 -2.12 -8.06 -10.73
C ASN A 137 -0.77 -7.70 -11.38
N VAL A 138 -0.51 -8.18 -12.60
CA VAL A 138 0.70 -7.81 -13.35
C VAL A 138 0.74 -6.31 -13.61
N ILE A 139 -0.35 -5.70 -14.07
CA ILE A 139 -0.44 -4.26 -14.32
C ILE A 139 -0.20 -3.49 -13.02
N GLN A 140 -0.84 -3.89 -11.91
CA GLN A 140 -0.66 -3.25 -10.61
C GLN A 140 0.81 -3.28 -10.17
N ASN A 141 1.46 -4.44 -10.28
CA ASN A 141 2.87 -4.62 -9.88
C ASN A 141 3.82 -3.81 -10.79
N VAL A 142 3.60 -3.84 -12.10
CA VAL A 142 4.41 -3.08 -13.07
C VAL A 142 4.27 -1.57 -12.82
N LEU A 143 3.05 -1.09 -12.59
CA LEU A 143 2.80 0.33 -12.33
C LEU A 143 3.28 0.76 -10.93
N GLN A 144 3.31 -0.15 -9.96
CA GLN A 144 3.89 0.15 -8.65
C GLN A 144 5.39 0.46 -8.72
N ILE A 145 6.11 -0.18 -9.66
CA ILE A 145 7.53 0.11 -9.93
C ILE A 145 7.67 1.30 -10.88
N GLY A 146 6.90 1.27 -11.96
CA GLY A 146 7.05 2.23 -13.05
C GLY A 146 6.56 3.63 -12.72
N ALA A 147 5.51 3.77 -11.90
CA ALA A 147 4.93 5.07 -11.63
C ALA A 147 5.86 6.02 -10.85
N PRO A 148 6.60 5.60 -9.80
CA PRO A 148 7.59 6.47 -9.15
C PRO A 148 8.71 6.92 -10.11
N ILE A 149 9.20 6.01 -10.96
CA ILE A 149 10.24 6.34 -11.95
C ILE A 149 9.71 7.38 -12.94
N LEU A 150 8.59 7.08 -13.59
CA LEU A 150 7.97 7.96 -14.57
C LEU A 150 7.55 9.28 -13.92
N GLY A 151 6.95 9.21 -12.73
CA GLY A 151 6.56 10.38 -11.96
C GLY A 151 7.75 11.27 -11.62
N GLY A 152 8.85 10.69 -11.15
CA GLY A 152 10.08 11.42 -10.85
C GLY A 152 10.71 12.07 -12.07
N ILE A 153 10.75 11.35 -13.22
CA ILE A 153 11.26 11.90 -14.49
C ILE A 153 10.36 13.03 -15.00
N VAL A 154 9.05 12.81 -15.06
CA VAL A 154 8.09 13.83 -15.56
C VAL A 154 8.13 15.06 -14.66
N TYR A 155 8.18 14.90 -13.33
CA TYR A 155 8.23 16.02 -12.38
C TYR A 155 9.54 16.82 -12.45
N ALA A 156 10.62 16.22 -12.97
CA ALA A 156 11.88 16.94 -13.17
C ALA A 156 11.83 17.99 -14.30
N TYR A 157 10.92 17.80 -15.26
CA TYR A 157 10.78 18.66 -16.46
C TYR A 157 9.47 19.44 -16.48
N PHE A 158 8.46 18.99 -15.77
CA PHE A 158 7.11 19.55 -15.78
C PHE A 158 6.62 19.82 -14.35
N ASP A 159 5.66 20.71 -14.23
CA ASP A 159 5.05 21.08 -12.96
C ASP A 159 3.88 20.12 -12.58
N ILE A 160 3.31 20.37 -11.41
CA ILE A 160 2.16 19.58 -10.89
C ILE A 160 0.93 19.67 -11.81
N LYS A 161 0.76 20.75 -12.57
CA LYS A 161 -0.36 20.92 -13.51
C LYS A 161 -0.35 19.87 -14.60
N THR A 162 0.83 19.47 -15.07
CA THR A 162 0.97 18.39 -16.06
C THR A 162 0.43 17.07 -15.52
N PHE A 163 0.69 16.75 -14.25
CA PHE A 163 0.13 15.55 -13.61
C PHE A 163 -1.38 15.62 -13.45
N MET A 164 -1.93 16.80 -13.15
CA MET A 164 -3.38 17.00 -13.13
C MET A 164 -4.00 16.73 -14.50
N ILE A 165 -3.37 17.19 -15.58
CA ILE A 165 -3.82 16.93 -16.95
C ILE A 165 -3.71 15.43 -17.28
N ILE A 166 -2.60 14.77 -16.94
CA ILE A 166 -2.44 13.33 -17.14
C ILE A 166 -3.52 12.56 -16.38
N MET A 167 -3.77 12.89 -15.12
CA MET A 167 -4.82 12.25 -14.32
C MET A 167 -6.21 12.50 -14.93
N PHE A 168 -6.51 13.73 -15.31
CA PHE A 168 -7.78 14.07 -15.97
C PHE A 168 -8.00 13.25 -17.24
N VAL A 169 -7.01 13.17 -18.11
CA VAL A 169 -7.09 12.41 -19.38
C VAL A 169 -7.25 10.91 -19.11
N THR A 170 -6.50 10.35 -18.17
CA THR A 170 -6.59 8.93 -17.82
C THR A 170 -7.93 8.59 -17.17
N GLU A 171 -8.51 9.46 -16.35
CA GLU A 171 -9.85 9.30 -15.79
C GLU A 171 -10.95 9.40 -16.86
N LEU A 172 -10.83 10.32 -17.81
CA LEU A 172 -11.75 10.40 -18.96
C LEU A 172 -11.71 9.12 -19.82
N ILE A 173 -10.52 8.61 -20.12
CA ILE A 173 -10.36 7.35 -20.85
C ILE A 173 -10.99 6.20 -20.06
N SER A 174 -10.75 6.14 -18.75
CA SER A 174 -11.32 5.14 -17.84
C SER A 174 -12.86 5.22 -17.84
N LEU A 175 -13.44 6.41 -17.79
CA LEU A 175 -14.89 6.64 -17.86
C LEU A 175 -15.47 6.14 -19.18
N ILE A 176 -14.85 6.48 -20.32
CA ILE A 176 -15.27 6.03 -21.66
C ILE A 176 -15.24 4.49 -21.74
N ILE A 177 -14.21 3.87 -21.17
CA ILE A 177 -14.10 2.40 -21.12
C ILE A 177 -15.25 1.80 -20.30
N VAL A 178 -15.56 2.33 -19.13
CA VAL A 178 -16.65 1.83 -18.27
C VAL A 178 -18.01 1.97 -18.92
N LEU A 179 -18.25 3.05 -19.64
CA LEU A 179 -19.51 3.23 -20.41
C LEU A 179 -19.73 2.10 -21.41
N ASN A 180 -18.65 1.57 -22.00
CA ASN A 180 -18.69 0.48 -22.98
C ASN A 180 -18.66 -0.93 -22.36
N ILE A 181 -18.48 -1.07 -21.03
CA ILE A 181 -18.54 -2.37 -20.33
C ILE A 181 -20.01 -2.76 -20.13
N ALA A 182 -20.36 -3.98 -20.59
CA ALA A 182 -21.67 -4.57 -20.33
C ALA A 182 -21.66 -5.31 -18.98
N PHE A 183 -22.46 -4.84 -18.03
CA PHE A 183 -22.69 -5.51 -16.74
C PHE A 183 -23.88 -6.47 -16.86
N ASN A 184 -23.66 -7.76 -16.63
CA ASN A 184 -24.70 -8.79 -16.70
C ASN A 184 -25.49 -8.84 -15.38
N LYS A 185 -26.77 -8.45 -15.42
CA LYS A 185 -27.66 -8.38 -14.25
C LYS A 185 -28.02 -9.75 -13.65
N VAL A 186 -27.89 -10.84 -14.41
CA VAL A 186 -28.43 -12.16 -14.04
C VAL A 186 -27.55 -12.91 -13.05
N LEU A 187 -26.23 -12.73 -13.11
CA LEU A 187 -25.29 -13.44 -12.21
C LEU A 187 -25.16 -12.80 -10.81
N ALA A 188 -25.55 -11.54 -10.67
CA ALA A 188 -25.48 -10.83 -9.39
C ALA A 188 -26.45 -11.37 -8.33
N LYS A 189 -27.51 -12.08 -8.71
CA LYS A 189 -28.59 -12.55 -7.81
C LYS A 189 -28.31 -13.88 -7.08
N LYS A 190 -27.29 -14.64 -7.48
CA LYS A 190 -27.05 -16.02 -6.99
C LYS A 190 -26.09 -16.17 -5.78
N VAL A 191 -25.48 -15.08 -5.32
CA VAL A 191 -24.45 -15.13 -4.27
C VAL A 191 -24.95 -14.72 -2.87
N TYR A 192 -26.23 -14.35 -2.75
CA TYR A 192 -26.82 -13.90 -1.49
C TYR A 192 -27.68 -14.96 -0.82
N GLU A 193 -27.06 -16.02 -0.30
CA GLU A 193 -27.61 -16.74 0.83
C GLU A 193 -27.04 -16.13 2.13
N GLU A 194 -27.98 -15.69 2.95
CA GLU A 194 -27.79 -14.87 4.15
C GLU A 194 -26.84 -15.52 5.17
N VAL A 195 -25.72 -14.87 5.44
CA VAL A 195 -25.05 -15.05 6.72
C VAL A 195 -25.70 -14.04 7.69
N LYS A 196 -26.71 -14.49 8.44
CA LYS A 196 -27.41 -13.72 9.49
C LYS A 196 -26.61 -13.55 10.80
N ASP A 197 -25.30 -13.77 10.76
CA ASP A 197 -24.49 -13.57 11.95
C ASP A 197 -24.18 -12.09 12.16
N THR A 198 -24.47 -11.59 13.35
CA THR A 198 -24.06 -10.26 13.78
C THR A 198 -22.53 -10.15 13.69
N PHE A 199 -22.02 -9.05 13.14
CA PHE A 199 -20.60 -8.79 12.97
C PHE A 199 -19.75 -9.20 14.19
N PHE A 200 -20.18 -8.80 15.39
CA PHE A 200 -19.49 -9.13 16.64
C PHE A 200 -19.46 -10.63 16.97
N ASN A 201 -20.53 -11.37 16.72
CA ASN A 201 -20.57 -12.82 16.98
C ASN A 201 -19.67 -13.59 16.03
N SER A 202 -19.59 -13.15 14.79
CA SER A 202 -18.71 -13.74 13.77
C SER A 202 -17.24 -13.66 14.13
N TYR A 203 -16.80 -12.55 14.76
CA TYR A 203 -15.39 -12.39 15.16
C TYR A 203 -15.07 -13.00 16.53
N LYS A 204 -16.07 -13.27 17.38
CA LYS A 204 -15.87 -13.93 18.69
C LYS A 204 -15.17 -15.29 18.56
N VAL A 205 -15.49 -16.02 17.50
CA VAL A 205 -14.83 -17.32 17.19
C VAL A 205 -13.34 -17.14 16.85
N VAL A 206 -13.01 -16.10 16.07
CA VAL A 206 -11.62 -15.77 15.73
C VAL A 206 -10.83 -15.34 16.96
N PHE A 207 -11.40 -14.50 17.83
CA PHE A 207 -10.74 -14.10 19.08
C PHE A 207 -10.53 -15.30 20.03
N LYS A 208 -11.51 -16.23 20.12
CA LYS A 208 -11.35 -17.47 20.89
C LYS A 208 -10.22 -18.32 20.32
N PHE A 209 -10.14 -18.46 19.00
CA PHE A 209 -9.05 -19.16 18.31
C PHE A 209 -7.70 -18.53 18.60
N LEU A 210 -7.57 -17.18 18.50
CA LEU A 210 -6.33 -16.47 18.80
C LEU A 210 -5.90 -16.65 20.26
N LYS A 211 -6.84 -16.63 21.21
CA LYS A 211 -6.56 -16.85 22.64
C LYS A 211 -6.01 -18.26 22.90
N SER A 212 -6.46 -19.25 22.11
CA SER A 212 -5.99 -20.65 22.21
C SER A 212 -4.67 -20.89 21.45
N ASN A 213 -4.33 -20.03 20.47
CA ASN A 213 -3.15 -20.18 19.60
C ASN A 213 -2.21 -18.98 19.77
N LYS A 214 -1.44 -19.02 20.86
CA LYS A 214 -0.55 -17.90 21.24
C LYS A 214 0.46 -17.54 20.15
N ASP A 215 0.95 -18.51 19.37
CA ASP A 215 1.93 -18.28 18.31
C ASP A 215 1.33 -17.44 17.17
N ILE A 216 0.09 -17.76 16.75
CA ILE A 216 -0.63 -16.99 15.75
C ILE A 216 -0.95 -15.58 16.26
N PHE A 217 -1.29 -15.44 17.53
CA PHE A 217 -1.52 -14.14 18.16
C PHE A 217 -0.24 -13.30 18.21
N LEU A 218 0.91 -13.87 18.56
CA LEU A 218 2.21 -13.19 18.57
C LEU A 218 2.63 -12.74 17.17
N ILE A 219 2.42 -13.56 16.15
CA ILE A 219 2.67 -13.19 14.74
C ILE A 219 1.80 -11.98 14.35
N LEU A 220 0.54 -11.98 14.72
CA LEU A 220 -0.38 -10.89 14.44
C LEU A 220 0.01 -9.59 15.16
N LEU A 221 0.38 -9.68 16.42
CA LEU A 221 0.84 -8.55 17.22
C LEU A 221 2.16 -7.97 16.67
N SER A 222 3.11 -8.82 16.31
CA SER A 222 4.37 -8.38 15.69
C SER A 222 4.13 -7.70 14.34
N GLY A 223 3.18 -8.19 13.53
CA GLY A 223 2.75 -7.52 12.31
C GLY A 223 2.24 -6.10 12.55
N SER A 224 1.47 -5.88 13.61
CA SER A 224 0.99 -4.54 14.01
C SER A 224 2.14 -3.61 14.41
N ILE A 225 3.09 -4.11 15.20
CA ILE A 225 4.29 -3.35 15.62
C ILE A 225 5.14 -3.00 14.39
N ILE A 226 5.38 -3.95 13.50
CA ILE A 226 6.14 -3.72 12.27
C ILE A 226 5.47 -2.64 11.39
N ASN A 227 4.14 -2.69 11.22
CA ASN A 227 3.44 -1.67 10.44
C ASN A 227 3.52 -0.27 11.09
N PHE A 228 3.45 -0.17 12.43
CA PHE A 228 3.72 1.09 13.12
C PHE A 228 5.12 1.63 12.79
N MET A 229 6.13 0.76 12.86
CA MET A 229 7.53 1.11 12.55
C MET A 229 7.71 1.48 11.07
N PHE A 230 7.01 0.80 10.17
CA PHE A 230 7.00 1.14 8.74
C PHE A 230 6.44 2.53 8.47
N GLY A 231 5.57 3.07 9.33
CA GLY A 231 5.14 4.45 9.27
C GLY A 231 6.31 5.44 9.31
N PHE A 232 7.30 5.20 10.18
CA PHE A 232 8.53 6.03 10.26
C PHE A 232 9.37 5.92 8.99
N VAL A 233 9.53 4.72 8.46
CA VAL A 233 10.31 4.47 7.23
C VAL A 233 9.65 5.13 6.02
N THR A 234 8.33 4.99 5.89
CA THR A 234 7.53 5.52 4.77
C THR A 234 7.60 7.05 4.68
N VAL A 235 7.61 7.74 5.81
CA VAL A 235 7.71 9.20 5.87
C VAL A 235 9.17 9.65 5.91
N GLY A 236 10.01 8.93 6.63
CA GLY A 236 11.40 9.30 6.87
C GLY A 236 12.27 9.22 5.62
N ILE A 237 12.03 8.25 4.73
CA ILE A 237 12.78 8.13 3.48
C ILE A 237 12.57 9.35 2.58
N PRO A 238 11.33 9.66 2.11
CA PRO A 238 11.11 10.85 1.28
C PRO A 238 11.44 12.14 2.02
N GLY A 239 11.07 12.23 3.30
CA GLY A 239 11.33 13.38 4.14
C GLY A 239 12.82 13.74 4.17
N SER A 240 13.68 12.85 4.66
CA SER A 240 15.12 13.10 4.73
C SER A 240 15.75 13.32 3.36
N PHE A 241 15.36 12.52 2.37
CA PHE A 241 15.93 12.56 1.02
C PHE A 241 15.70 13.91 0.33
N VAL A 242 14.50 14.48 0.50
CA VAL A 242 14.13 15.75 -0.11
C VAL A 242 14.53 16.95 0.76
N THR A 243 14.22 16.94 2.07
CA THR A 243 14.40 18.14 2.92
C THR A 243 15.79 18.27 3.50
N ILE A 244 16.45 17.16 3.86
CA ILE A 244 17.80 17.18 4.46
C ILE A 244 18.88 17.12 3.37
N PHE A 245 18.77 16.14 2.45
CA PHE A 245 19.80 15.91 1.43
C PHE A 245 19.58 16.68 0.13
N ASN A 246 18.48 17.46 0.02
CA ASN A 246 18.14 18.28 -1.15
C ASN A 246 18.21 17.52 -2.47
N MET A 247 17.65 16.30 -2.47
CA MET A 247 17.58 15.44 -3.65
C MET A 247 16.32 15.74 -4.48
N ASN A 248 16.41 15.51 -5.78
CA ASN A 248 15.32 15.82 -6.69
C ASN A 248 14.33 14.67 -6.89
N SER A 249 13.21 14.95 -7.56
CA SER A 249 12.13 14.00 -7.84
C SER A 249 12.58 12.77 -8.64
N LYS A 250 13.47 12.96 -9.61
CA LYS A 250 14.01 11.86 -10.42
C LYS A 250 14.79 10.87 -9.55
N GLN A 251 15.62 11.40 -8.65
CA GLN A 251 16.41 10.59 -7.71
C GLN A 251 15.49 9.87 -6.71
N LEU A 252 14.45 10.54 -6.19
CA LEU A 252 13.45 9.91 -5.33
C LEU A 252 12.72 8.76 -6.05
N GLY A 253 12.26 8.99 -7.28
CA GLY A 253 11.63 7.95 -8.09
C GLY A 253 12.54 6.73 -8.28
N ILE A 254 13.85 6.93 -8.47
CA ILE A 254 14.81 5.83 -8.59
C ILE A 254 14.91 5.02 -7.30
N ILE A 255 15.08 5.66 -6.15
CA ILE A 255 15.24 4.92 -4.89
C ILE A 255 13.98 4.16 -4.48
N GLU A 256 12.79 4.71 -4.75
CA GLU A 256 11.52 4.04 -4.45
C GLU A 256 11.33 2.72 -5.21
N THR A 257 12.02 2.54 -6.34
CA THR A 257 11.97 1.26 -7.07
C THR A 257 12.71 0.12 -6.38
N GLY A 258 13.59 0.41 -5.43
CA GLY A 258 14.33 -0.61 -4.69
C GLY A 258 13.41 -1.59 -3.96
N PHE A 259 12.32 -1.09 -3.35
CA PHE A 259 11.38 -1.93 -2.61
C PHE A 259 10.63 -2.94 -3.50
N PRO A 260 9.93 -2.54 -4.57
CA PRO A 260 9.23 -3.50 -5.43
C PRO A 260 10.19 -4.40 -6.23
N LEU A 261 11.40 -3.94 -6.59
CA LEU A 261 12.42 -4.79 -7.18
C LEU A 261 12.83 -5.93 -6.25
N ALA A 262 13.06 -5.64 -4.97
CA ALA A 262 13.32 -6.67 -3.97
C ALA A 262 12.14 -7.63 -3.87
N GLY A 263 10.90 -7.10 -3.90
CA GLY A 263 9.67 -7.88 -3.91
C GLY A 263 9.62 -8.94 -5.01
N ILE A 264 9.95 -8.54 -6.24
CA ILE A 264 9.98 -9.45 -7.39
C ILE A 264 11.11 -10.48 -7.25
N LEU A 265 12.33 -10.02 -7.00
CA LEU A 265 13.49 -10.90 -6.95
C LEU A 265 13.38 -11.93 -5.84
N PHE A 266 13.06 -11.51 -4.61
CA PHE A 266 12.93 -12.43 -3.48
C PHE A 266 11.66 -13.27 -3.56
N GLY A 267 10.58 -12.77 -4.15
CA GLY A 267 9.39 -13.57 -4.46
C GLY A 267 9.68 -14.73 -5.41
N LEU A 268 10.54 -14.54 -6.40
CA LEU A 268 10.97 -15.59 -7.33
C LEU A 268 12.02 -16.55 -6.73
N ILE A 269 12.85 -16.07 -5.84
CA ILE A 269 13.91 -16.85 -5.19
C ILE A 269 13.35 -17.69 -4.01
N TYR A 270 12.37 -17.15 -3.28
CA TYR A 270 11.84 -17.78 -2.06
C TYR A 270 11.44 -19.26 -2.22
N PRO A 271 10.73 -19.68 -3.29
CA PRO A 271 10.40 -21.09 -3.47
C PRO A 271 11.62 -22.02 -3.53
N LYS A 272 12.77 -21.48 -4.00
CA LYS A 272 14.03 -22.24 -4.08
C LYS A 272 14.75 -22.32 -2.72
N LEU A 273 14.47 -21.37 -1.80
CA LEU A 273 15.01 -21.36 -0.43
C LEU A 273 14.23 -22.25 0.54
N LYS A 274 13.09 -22.79 0.10
CA LYS A 274 12.04 -23.44 0.88
C LYS A 274 12.50 -24.60 1.80
N ASN A 275 13.61 -25.23 1.57
CA ASN A 275 14.02 -26.44 2.33
C ASN A 275 14.94 -26.14 3.52
N LYS A 276 15.07 -24.90 3.97
CA LYS A 276 16.18 -24.51 4.86
C LYS A 276 15.81 -23.85 6.18
N GLY A 277 14.54 -23.83 6.62
CA GLY A 277 14.26 -23.23 7.92
C GLY A 277 12.82 -23.40 8.41
N THR A 278 12.66 -23.37 9.73
CA THR A 278 11.35 -23.26 10.38
C THR A 278 10.77 -21.86 10.15
N LEU A 279 9.44 -21.70 10.34
CA LEU A 279 8.80 -20.37 10.30
C LEU A 279 9.56 -19.36 11.18
N VAL A 280 9.92 -19.78 12.38
CA VAL A 280 10.66 -18.96 13.35
C VAL A 280 12.00 -18.51 12.81
N ALA A 281 12.80 -19.39 12.23
CA ALA A 281 14.09 -19.04 11.65
C ALA A 281 13.96 -18.05 10.49
N ASN A 282 12.97 -18.25 9.62
CA ASN A 282 12.69 -17.34 8.51
C ASN A 282 12.27 -15.95 9.02
N MET A 283 11.43 -15.88 10.07
CA MET A 283 11.02 -14.62 10.68
C MET A 283 12.19 -13.89 11.36
N GLN A 284 13.07 -14.63 12.06
CA GLN A 284 14.27 -14.05 12.66
C GLN A 284 15.19 -13.44 11.62
N VAL A 285 15.49 -14.18 10.55
CA VAL A 285 16.32 -13.68 9.44
C VAL A 285 15.69 -12.46 8.78
N ALA A 286 14.38 -12.50 8.54
CA ALA A 286 13.66 -11.36 7.95
C ALA A 286 13.76 -10.11 8.83
N MET A 287 13.59 -10.25 10.16
CA MET A 287 13.72 -9.11 11.11
C MET A 287 15.12 -8.55 11.16
N ILE A 288 16.16 -9.41 11.12
CA ILE A 288 17.56 -8.97 11.06
C ILE A 288 17.84 -8.20 9.76
N ILE A 289 17.36 -8.70 8.63
CA ILE A 289 17.50 -8.03 7.32
C ILE A 289 16.80 -6.66 7.35
N LEU A 290 15.60 -6.57 7.89
CA LEU A 290 14.89 -5.31 8.08
C LEU A 290 15.69 -4.34 8.95
N ALA A 291 16.19 -4.80 10.10
CA ALA A 291 17.00 -3.99 11.01
C ALA A 291 18.24 -3.43 10.31
N VAL A 292 18.98 -4.28 9.59
CA VAL A 292 20.18 -3.88 8.85
C VAL A 292 19.84 -2.85 7.76
N GLY A 293 18.78 -3.10 6.98
CA GLY A 293 18.32 -2.16 5.96
C GLY A 293 17.97 -0.78 6.55
N ILE A 294 17.27 -0.74 7.69
CA ILE A 294 16.92 0.51 8.37
C ILE A 294 18.13 1.21 8.96
N LEU A 295 19.10 0.48 9.53
CA LEU A 295 20.34 1.09 10.05
C LEU A 295 21.18 1.73 8.97
N ILE A 296 21.21 1.17 7.75
CA ILE A 296 21.89 1.76 6.61
C ILE A 296 21.34 3.16 6.29
N LEU A 297 20.05 3.44 6.53
CA LEU A 297 19.47 4.78 6.37
C LEU A 297 20.09 5.82 7.29
N CYS A 298 20.69 5.43 8.41
CA CYS A 298 21.34 6.35 9.33
C CYS A 298 22.72 6.83 8.83
N ILE A 299 23.37 6.08 7.94
CA ILE A 299 24.75 6.35 7.50
C ILE A 299 24.92 7.77 6.93
N PRO A 300 24.05 8.27 6.02
CA PRO A 300 24.22 9.59 5.43
C PRO A 300 24.09 10.78 6.40
N PHE A 301 23.57 10.54 7.62
CA PHE A 301 23.44 11.57 8.65
C PHE A 301 24.72 11.72 9.52
N ILE A 302 25.65 10.76 9.43
CA ILE A 302 26.83 10.72 10.30
C ILE A 302 28.00 11.46 9.68
N THR A 303 28.11 11.42 8.34
CA THR A 303 29.21 12.02 7.59
C THR A 303 28.69 12.66 6.32
N ASP A 304 29.41 13.67 5.82
CA ASP A 304 29.10 14.30 4.54
C ASP A 304 29.39 13.35 3.38
N PHE A 305 28.37 13.05 2.61
CA PHE A 305 28.45 12.20 1.42
C PHE A 305 28.13 13.00 0.15
N TYR A 306 28.76 12.63 -0.96
CA TYR A 306 28.32 13.10 -2.27
C TYR A 306 26.91 12.61 -2.58
N LYS A 307 26.13 13.40 -3.32
CA LYS A 307 24.75 13.09 -3.68
C LYS A 307 24.58 11.70 -4.30
N LEU A 308 25.53 11.27 -5.13
CA LEU A 308 25.50 9.93 -5.75
C LEU A 308 25.63 8.83 -4.70
N SER A 309 26.50 9.00 -3.70
CA SER A 309 26.67 8.02 -2.62
C SER A 309 25.39 7.91 -1.78
N ILE A 310 24.74 9.03 -1.46
CA ILE A 310 23.46 9.05 -0.74
C ILE A 310 22.38 8.29 -1.53
N LEU A 311 22.28 8.53 -2.84
CA LEU A 311 21.34 7.82 -3.70
C LEU A 311 21.57 6.31 -3.66
N VAL A 312 22.82 5.86 -3.78
CA VAL A 312 23.17 4.43 -3.74
C VAL A 312 22.88 3.82 -2.38
N ILE A 313 23.23 4.50 -1.28
CA ILE A 313 22.96 4.04 0.09
C ILE A 313 21.45 3.88 0.32
N TYR A 314 20.63 4.87 -0.05
CA TYR A 314 19.18 4.79 0.08
C TYR A 314 18.57 3.69 -0.78
N PHE A 315 19.00 3.55 -2.04
CA PHE A 315 18.53 2.49 -2.93
C PHE A 315 18.82 1.10 -2.35
N ILE A 316 20.07 0.86 -1.89
CA ILE A 316 20.47 -0.41 -1.28
C ILE A 316 19.67 -0.66 0.01
N SER A 317 19.52 0.35 0.85
CA SER A 317 18.74 0.25 2.07
C SER A 317 17.29 -0.16 1.79
N ILE A 318 16.62 0.55 0.87
CA ILE A 318 15.22 0.28 0.50
C ILE A 318 15.07 -1.11 -0.13
N PHE A 319 16.05 -1.54 -0.92
CA PHE A 319 16.08 -2.88 -1.50
C PHE A 319 16.22 -3.97 -0.41
N ILE A 320 17.10 -3.77 0.56
CA ILE A 320 17.26 -4.68 1.71
C ILE A 320 15.98 -4.72 2.55
N ILE A 321 15.37 -3.57 2.85
CA ILE A 321 14.09 -3.50 3.57
C ILE A 321 13.00 -4.26 2.81
N GLY A 322 12.88 -4.05 1.49
CA GLY A 322 11.93 -4.78 0.66
C GLY A 322 12.14 -6.30 0.69
N SER A 323 13.39 -6.75 0.68
CA SER A 323 13.73 -8.17 0.78
C SER A 323 13.29 -8.78 2.13
N GLY A 324 13.52 -8.07 3.22
CA GLY A 324 13.08 -8.47 4.56
C GLY A 324 11.56 -8.59 4.67
N VAL A 325 10.82 -7.66 4.05
CA VAL A 325 9.34 -7.71 4.00
C VAL A 325 8.85 -8.96 3.27
N VAL A 326 9.43 -9.32 2.13
CA VAL A 326 9.02 -10.53 1.40
C VAL A 326 9.35 -11.79 2.20
N LEU A 327 10.57 -11.85 2.77
CA LEU A 327 11.02 -12.98 3.57
C LEU A 327 10.22 -13.16 4.87
N SER A 328 9.53 -12.12 5.35
CA SER A 328 8.60 -12.22 6.47
C SER A 328 7.18 -12.60 6.02
N ASN A 329 6.64 -11.93 5.01
CA ASN A 329 5.25 -12.09 4.60
C ASN A 329 4.95 -13.45 3.95
N VAL A 330 5.87 -13.99 3.14
CA VAL A 330 5.63 -15.26 2.43
C VAL A 330 5.52 -16.44 3.41
N PRO A 331 6.43 -16.64 4.39
CA PRO A 331 6.29 -17.69 5.37
C PRO A 331 5.03 -17.55 6.24
N ILE A 332 4.70 -16.33 6.67
CA ILE A 332 3.49 -16.07 7.46
C ILE A 332 2.24 -16.49 6.67
N ASN A 333 2.14 -16.08 5.41
CA ASN A 333 1.00 -16.44 4.57
C ASN A 333 0.86 -17.97 4.39
N ILE A 334 1.98 -18.68 4.18
CA ILE A 334 2.00 -20.13 4.08
C ILE A 334 1.54 -20.75 5.41
N TYR A 335 2.06 -20.28 6.53
CA TYR A 335 1.71 -20.77 7.86
C TYR A 335 0.23 -20.58 8.18
N VAL A 336 -0.32 -19.39 7.90
CA VAL A 336 -1.74 -19.09 8.07
C VAL A 336 -2.61 -19.98 7.20
N GLN A 337 -2.23 -20.18 5.94
CA GLN A 337 -2.98 -21.06 5.02
C GLN A 337 -3.06 -22.51 5.52
N LYS A 338 -2.03 -23.00 6.19
CA LYS A 338 -1.96 -24.38 6.69
C LYS A 338 -2.60 -24.57 8.07
N ASN A 339 -2.50 -23.59 8.97
CA ASN A 339 -2.81 -23.76 10.38
C ASN A 339 -4.13 -23.06 10.83
N VAL A 340 -4.67 -22.14 10.03
CA VAL A 340 -5.97 -21.54 10.35
C VAL A 340 -7.10 -22.37 9.71
N PRO A 341 -8.09 -22.83 10.53
CA PRO A 341 -9.22 -23.60 10.03
C PRO A 341 -9.99 -22.90 8.92
N GLU A 342 -10.38 -23.64 7.87
CA GLU A 342 -11.09 -23.10 6.68
C GLU A 342 -12.33 -22.28 7.06
N GLN A 343 -13.08 -22.71 8.08
CA GLN A 343 -14.35 -22.06 8.50
C GLN A 343 -14.14 -20.62 9.02
N ILE A 344 -12.97 -20.31 9.55
CA ILE A 344 -12.64 -18.99 10.12
C ILE A 344 -11.55 -18.26 9.36
N LYS A 345 -10.92 -18.89 8.36
CA LYS A 345 -9.75 -18.38 7.64
C LYS A 345 -9.99 -17.00 7.02
N GLY A 346 -11.11 -16.83 6.32
CA GLY A 346 -11.47 -15.54 5.74
C GLY A 346 -11.63 -14.42 6.80
N LYS A 347 -12.31 -14.72 7.91
CA LYS A 347 -12.49 -13.79 9.03
C LYS A 347 -11.17 -13.46 9.72
N TYR A 348 -10.31 -14.47 9.89
CA TYR A 348 -8.97 -14.28 10.44
C TYR A 348 -8.11 -13.38 9.55
N LEU A 349 -8.07 -13.64 8.24
CA LEU A 349 -7.30 -12.82 7.29
C LEU A 349 -7.77 -11.37 7.28
N ALA A 350 -9.07 -11.13 7.29
CA ALA A 350 -9.64 -9.77 7.38
C ALA A 350 -9.25 -9.07 8.67
N LEU A 351 -9.37 -9.77 9.83
CA LEU A 351 -8.97 -9.22 11.13
C LEU A 351 -7.46 -8.93 11.18
N SER A 352 -6.64 -9.87 10.71
CA SER A 352 -5.19 -9.74 10.66
C SER A 352 -4.75 -8.56 9.82
N GLN A 353 -5.34 -8.38 8.63
CA GLN A 353 -5.05 -7.25 7.76
C GLN A 353 -5.45 -5.92 8.40
N THR A 354 -6.63 -5.84 9.00
CA THR A 354 -7.10 -4.63 9.69
C THR A 354 -6.20 -4.29 10.87
N MET A 355 -5.93 -5.24 11.77
CA MET A 355 -5.09 -5.01 12.95
C MET A 355 -3.67 -4.59 12.58
N SER A 356 -3.09 -5.19 11.56
CA SER A 356 -1.76 -4.83 11.10
C SER A 356 -1.73 -3.44 10.47
N GLN A 357 -2.71 -3.10 9.63
CA GLN A 357 -2.70 -1.82 8.91
C GLN A 357 -3.13 -0.61 9.75
N VAL A 358 -3.97 -0.79 10.76
CA VAL A 358 -4.43 0.31 11.64
C VAL A 358 -3.27 1.00 12.35
N MET A 359 -2.18 0.30 12.64
CA MET A 359 -1.03 0.87 13.35
C MET A 359 -0.14 1.76 12.48
N MET A 360 -0.16 1.59 11.17
CA MET A 360 0.70 2.36 10.25
C MET A 360 0.39 3.87 10.25
N PRO A 361 -0.86 4.35 10.19
CA PRO A 361 -1.19 5.78 10.28
C PRO A 361 -0.67 6.45 11.55
N PHE A 362 -0.69 5.74 12.69
CA PHE A 362 -0.14 6.27 13.94
C PHE A 362 1.38 6.44 13.85
N GLY A 363 2.08 5.48 13.24
CA GLY A 363 3.52 5.62 12.98
C GLY A 363 3.83 6.80 12.05
N ILE A 364 3.05 6.97 10.98
CA ILE A 364 3.16 8.09 10.04
C ILE A 364 2.94 9.43 10.75
N LEU A 365 1.91 9.52 11.60
CA LEU A 365 1.59 10.74 12.36
C LEU A 365 2.75 11.14 13.28
N VAL A 366 3.23 10.21 14.08
CA VAL A 366 4.33 10.47 15.02
C VAL A 366 5.61 10.84 14.26
N ALA A 367 5.93 10.11 13.18
CA ALA A 367 7.08 10.40 12.33
C ALA A 367 7.01 11.79 11.72
N GLY A 368 5.84 12.18 11.15
CA GLY A 368 5.65 13.50 10.55
C GLY A 368 5.95 14.64 11.52
N ILE A 369 5.44 14.52 12.74
CA ILE A 369 5.68 15.52 13.78
C ILE A 369 7.17 15.58 14.18
N LEU A 370 7.77 14.42 14.47
CA LEU A 370 9.16 14.35 14.94
C LEU A 370 10.16 14.84 13.90
N PHE A 371 9.96 14.51 12.64
CA PHE A 371 10.90 14.83 11.56
C PHE A 371 10.90 16.32 11.17
N ASP A 372 9.83 17.06 11.46
CA ASP A 372 9.80 18.50 11.27
C ASP A 372 10.59 19.26 12.36
N PHE A 373 10.85 18.65 13.52
CA PHE A 373 11.60 19.34 14.59
C PHE A 373 13.10 19.40 14.30
N ASN A 374 13.73 18.25 13.96
CA ASN A 374 15.20 18.22 13.77
C ASN A 374 15.62 16.96 13.02
N SER A 375 16.73 17.05 12.27
CA SER A 375 17.36 15.94 11.57
C SER A 375 17.80 14.78 12.50
N VAL A 376 18.13 15.09 13.75
CA VAL A 376 18.51 14.09 14.78
C VAL A 376 17.38 13.08 15.02
N PHE A 377 16.11 13.50 14.91
CA PHE A 377 14.97 12.59 15.08
C PHE A 377 14.88 11.50 14.01
N TYR A 378 15.44 11.72 12.81
CA TYR A 378 15.55 10.65 11.80
C TYR A 378 16.46 9.53 12.29
N ILE A 379 17.66 9.87 12.80
CA ILE A 379 18.62 8.89 13.32
C ILE A 379 18.00 8.13 14.49
N ILE A 380 17.42 8.85 15.46
CA ILE A 380 16.79 8.25 16.63
C ILE A 380 15.67 7.30 16.22
N SER A 381 14.76 7.74 15.33
CA SER A 381 13.62 6.94 14.91
C SER A 381 14.03 5.71 14.11
N PHE A 382 14.96 5.83 13.16
CA PHE A 382 15.47 4.69 12.41
C PHE A 382 16.23 3.72 13.33
N SER A 383 17.03 4.22 14.28
CA SER A 383 17.74 3.38 15.24
C SER A 383 16.76 2.63 16.16
N ILE A 384 15.76 3.30 16.72
CA ILE A 384 14.72 2.66 17.55
C ILE A 384 13.98 1.60 16.74
N THR A 385 13.61 1.91 15.50
CA THR A 385 12.93 0.98 14.59
C THR A 385 13.79 -0.27 14.35
N ALA A 386 15.08 -0.11 14.09
CA ALA A 386 16.00 -1.23 13.91
C ALA A 386 16.16 -2.07 15.19
N ILE A 387 16.31 -1.41 16.36
CA ILE A 387 16.38 -2.09 17.65
C ILE A 387 15.12 -2.91 17.90
N LEU A 388 13.94 -2.36 17.63
CA LEU A 388 12.69 -3.09 17.77
C LEU A 388 12.62 -4.30 16.82
N CYS A 389 13.16 -4.21 15.61
CA CYS A 389 13.29 -5.38 14.72
C CYS A 389 14.19 -6.45 15.33
N PHE A 390 15.33 -6.09 15.95
CA PHE A 390 16.19 -7.05 16.66
C PHE A 390 15.48 -7.67 17.86
N ILE A 391 14.74 -6.87 18.64
CA ILE A 391 13.92 -7.38 19.76
C ILE A 391 12.88 -8.38 19.25
N LEU A 392 12.18 -8.07 18.16
CA LEU A 392 11.22 -9.00 17.55
C LEU A 392 11.91 -10.27 17.05
N ALA A 393 13.10 -10.18 16.44
CA ALA A 393 13.88 -11.35 16.05
C ALA A 393 14.20 -12.24 17.26
N TYR A 394 14.56 -11.62 18.37
CA TYR A 394 14.81 -12.35 19.64
C TYR A 394 13.53 -12.96 20.21
N LEU A 395 12.41 -12.22 20.23
CA LEU A 395 11.13 -12.71 20.74
C LEU A 395 10.60 -13.93 19.96
N TYR A 396 10.90 -14.04 18.67
CA TYR A 396 10.54 -15.23 17.89
C TYR A 396 11.22 -16.51 18.38
N THR A 397 12.31 -16.45 19.18
CA THR A 397 12.88 -17.64 19.80
C THR A 397 11.94 -18.33 20.80
N PHE A 398 11.01 -17.56 21.38
CA PHE A 398 10.03 -18.06 22.35
C PHE A 398 8.76 -18.64 21.71
N ILE A 399 8.58 -18.49 20.41
CA ILE A 399 7.52 -19.17 19.69
C ILE A 399 7.88 -20.66 19.65
N LYS A 400 7.00 -21.51 20.16
CA LYS A 400 7.23 -22.96 20.20
C LYS A 400 7.55 -23.48 18.81
N LYS A 401 8.69 -24.18 18.69
CA LYS A 401 8.97 -24.99 17.52
C LYS A 401 7.89 -26.06 17.44
N HIS A 402 6.84 -25.85 16.70
CA HIS A 402 5.98 -26.93 16.25
C HIS A 402 6.79 -27.72 15.21
N ASP A 403 7.51 -28.73 15.72
CA ASP A 403 8.21 -29.71 14.90
C ASP A 403 7.15 -30.38 14.01
N GLY A 404 7.25 -30.17 12.73
CA GLY A 404 6.53 -31.00 11.76
C GLY A 404 5.71 -30.30 10.67
N VAL A 405 5.78 -28.99 10.46
CA VAL A 405 5.07 -28.35 9.33
C VAL A 405 5.98 -27.38 8.59
N ILE A 406 6.86 -27.91 7.79
CA ILE A 406 7.21 -27.52 6.39
C ILE A 406 8.05 -28.63 5.79
#